data_a35cae448f1c09e50a1b4c27d3f2b1d2
#
_entry.id   a35cae448f1c09e50a1b4c27d3f2b1d2
#
_cell.length_a   1.000
_cell.length_b   1.000
_cell.length_c   1.000
_cell.angle_alpha   90.00
_cell.angle_beta   90.00
_cell.angle_gamma   90.00
#
_symmetry.space_group_name_H-M   'P 1'
#
loop_
_entity.id
_entity.type
_entity.pdbx_description
1 polymer ?
#
loop_
_entity_poly.entity_id
_entity_poly.type
_entity_poly.pdbx_seq_one_letter_code
_entity_poly.pdbx_strand_id
1 'polypeptide(L)'
;MSVNRDYYVIAGYDLTGCETDIFEDWKWSDEGEKFHCYQRKGQVQLFYDPMGDSHLYFGYILAHGDEYECPTGKISISEINEVKSQVENKFQELINQGAISEGCKPYVLYQILAFEECS
;
A
#
# COMPACT_ATOMS: atom_id res chain seq x y z
N MET A 1 26.51 -6.41 -4.80
CA MET A 1 25.19 -5.92 -5.19
C MET A 1 24.48 -5.36 -3.97
N SER A 2 24.16 -4.08 -3.98
CA SER A 2 23.48 -3.47 -2.84
C SER A 2 21.97 -3.66 -2.97
N VAL A 3 21.35 -4.05 -1.86
CA VAL A 3 19.90 -4.13 -1.75
C VAL A 3 19.41 -2.77 -1.29
N ASN A 4 18.50 -2.19 -2.02
CA ASN A 4 17.85 -0.95 -1.60
C ASN A 4 16.76 -1.27 -0.58
N ARG A 5 16.79 -0.55 0.52
CA ARG A 5 15.78 -0.68 1.58
C ARG A 5 15.03 0.61 1.74
N ASP A 6 13.73 0.48 1.65
CA ASP A 6 12.80 1.59 1.86
C ASP A 6 11.91 1.27 3.04
N TYR A 7 11.65 2.28 3.85
CA TYR A 7 10.81 2.16 5.04
C TYR A 7 9.59 3.03 4.87
N TYR A 8 8.43 2.45 5.10
CA TYR A 8 7.15 3.14 4.94
C TYR A 8 6.30 3.08 6.19
N VAL A 9 5.58 4.16 6.44
CA VAL A 9 4.47 4.17 7.38
C VAL A 9 3.25 4.63 6.59
N ILE A 10 2.23 3.81 6.56
CA ILE A 10 1.02 4.08 5.79
C ILE A 10 -0.23 3.98 6.67
N ALA A 11 -1.28 4.68 6.26
CA ALA A 11 -2.62 4.52 6.83
C ALA A 11 -3.46 3.78 5.80
N GLY A 12 -3.90 2.57 6.12
CA GLY A 12 -4.63 1.77 5.14
C GLY A 12 -4.97 0.37 5.60
N TYR A 13 -4.83 -0.58 4.71
CA TYR A 13 -5.31 -1.95 4.91
C TYR A 13 -4.22 -2.97 4.63
N ASP A 14 -4.22 -4.03 5.43
CA ASP A 14 -3.50 -5.26 5.12
C ASP A 14 -4.40 -6.11 4.24
N LEU A 15 -4.07 -6.21 2.97
CA LEU A 15 -4.84 -6.97 1.98
C LEU A 15 -4.21 -8.32 1.66
N THR A 16 -3.30 -8.79 2.49
CA THR A 16 -2.63 -10.08 2.28
C THR A 16 -3.68 -11.18 2.21
N GLY A 17 -3.66 -11.96 1.14
CA GLY A 17 -4.64 -13.01 0.91
C GLY A 17 -5.93 -12.56 0.23
N CYS A 18 -6.05 -11.28 -0.09
CA CYS A 18 -7.26 -10.74 -0.74
C CYS A 18 -7.14 -10.64 -2.25
N GLU A 19 -6.01 -11.03 -2.83
CA GLU A 19 -5.77 -11.00 -4.26
C GLU A 19 -6.75 -11.92 -5.00
N THR A 20 -7.18 -11.47 -6.17
CA THR A 20 -7.98 -12.30 -7.07
C THR A 20 -7.06 -13.06 -8.04
N ASP A 21 -7.64 -13.95 -8.83
CA ASP A 21 -6.90 -14.71 -9.83
C ASP A 21 -6.26 -13.82 -10.91
N ILE A 22 -6.79 -12.63 -11.13
CA ILE A 22 -6.25 -11.72 -12.14
C ILE A 22 -5.20 -10.77 -11.60
N PHE A 23 -4.92 -10.79 -10.30
CA PHE A 23 -4.02 -9.83 -9.67
C PHE A 23 -2.63 -9.79 -10.33
N GLU A 24 -2.05 -10.94 -10.63
CA GLU A 24 -0.72 -11.01 -11.23
C GLU A 24 -0.65 -10.32 -12.58
N ASP A 25 -1.65 -10.50 -13.42
CA ASP A 25 -1.71 -9.83 -14.72
C ASP A 25 -2.08 -8.36 -14.57
N TRP A 26 -2.98 -8.06 -13.65
CA TRP A 26 -3.43 -6.70 -13.39
C TRP A 26 -2.30 -5.79 -12.93
N LYS A 27 -1.42 -6.27 -12.06
CA LYS A 27 -0.36 -5.41 -11.49
C LYS A 27 0.65 -4.93 -12.54
N TRP A 28 0.75 -5.64 -13.68
CA TRP A 28 1.60 -5.25 -14.79
C TRP A 28 0.85 -4.45 -15.87
N SER A 29 -0.44 -4.25 -15.70
CA SER A 29 -1.24 -3.41 -16.60
C SER A 29 -1.01 -1.92 -16.31
N ASP A 30 -1.47 -1.06 -17.22
CA ASP A 30 -1.37 0.39 -17.04
C ASP A 30 -2.14 0.86 -15.80
N GLU A 31 -3.30 0.29 -15.54
CA GLU A 31 -4.10 0.58 -14.35
C GLU A 31 -3.40 0.14 -13.07
N GLY A 32 -2.81 -1.06 -13.09
CA GLY A 32 -2.08 -1.59 -11.93
C GLY A 32 -0.85 -0.78 -11.61
N GLU A 33 -0.11 -0.35 -12.62
CA GLU A 33 1.10 0.46 -12.42
C GLU A 33 0.81 1.76 -11.67
N LYS A 34 -0.34 2.38 -11.86
CA LYS A 34 -0.71 3.60 -11.17
C LYS A 34 -0.79 3.43 -9.65
N PHE A 35 -0.95 2.21 -9.17
CA PHE A 35 -1.06 1.91 -7.75
C PHE A 35 0.27 1.56 -7.09
N HIS A 36 1.34 1.31 -7.84
CA HIS A 36 2.62 0.91 -7.24
C HIS A 36 3.85 1.60 -7.84
N CYS A 37 3.68 2.44 -8.83
CA CYS A 37 4.76 3.27 -9.34
C CYS A 37 4.83 4.60 -8.60
N TYR A 38 6.03 5.13 -8.44
CA TYR A 38 6.24 6.47 -7.87
C TYR A 38 5.71 6.61 -6.44
N GLN A 39 6.03 5.64 -5.61
CA GLN A 39 5.60 5.61 -4.20
C GLN A 39 6.16 6.81 -3.45
N ARG A 40 5.34 7.81 -3.24
CA ARG A 40 5.72 9.07 -2.60
C ARG A 40 4.79 9.39 -1.44
N LYS A 41 5.35 10.12 -0.46
CA LYS A 41 4.53 10.64 0.64
C LYS A 41 3.32 11.40 0.09
N GLY A 42 2.17 11.14 0.67
CA GLY A 42 0.92 11.77 0.27
C GLY A 42 0.14 11.04 -0.83
N GLN A 43 0.63 9.89 -1.28
CA GLN A 43 -0.06 9.08 -2.28
C GLN A 43 -0.66 7.82 -1.64
N VAL A 44 -1.77 7.35 -2.21
CA VAL A 44 -2.35 6.05 -1.87
C VAL A 44 -1.79 5.02 -2.83
N GLN A 45 -1.05 4.06 -2.30
CA GLN A 45 -0.30 3.11 -3.10
C GLN A 45 -0.45 1.68 -2.58
N LEU A 46 -0.14 0.74 -3.46
CA LEU A 46 -0.13 -0.68 -3.16
C LEU A 46 1.32 -1.15 -3.00
N PHE A 47 1.57 -1.93 -1.97
CA PHE A 47 2.88 -2.46 -1.65
C PHE A 47 2.85 -3.97 -1.59
N TYR A 48 3.70 -4.62 -2.36
CA TYR A 48 3.87 -6.06 -2.31
C TYR A 48 5.36 -6.38 -2.36
N ASP A 49 5.75 -7.48 -1.76
CA ASP A 49 7.15 -7.89 -1.72
C ASP A 49 7.47 -8.74 -2.96
N PRO A 50 8.29 -8.24 -3.89
CA PRO A 50 8.66 -9.02 -5.07
C PRO A 50 9.66 -10.14 -4.74
N MET A 51 10.23 -10.15 -3.54
CA MET A 51 11.32 -11.05 -3.18
C MET A 51 10.86 -12.27 -2.39
N GLY A 52 9.58 -12.47 -2.19
CA GLY A 52 9.11 -13.76 -1.75
C GLY A 52 8.19 -13.90 -0.59
N ASP A 53 8.20 -13.13 0.44
CA ASP A 53 7.15 -13.23 1.42
C ASP A 53 6.19 -12.12 1.29
N SER A 54 5.09 -12.54 0.99
CA SER A 54 4.06 -11.77 0.50
C SER A 54 3.30 -11.04 1.57
N HIS A 55 3.65 -9.84 1.81
CA HIS A 55 2.66 -8.92 2.31
C HIS A 55 2.01 -8.21 1.11
N LEU A 56 0.77 -7.81 1.29
CA LEU A 56 0.07 -6.95 0.36
C LEU A 56 -0.57 -5.85 1.18
N TYR A 57 0.08 -4.70 1.24
CA TYR A 57 -0.39 -3.55 1.99
C TYR A 57 -0.85 -2.45 1.04
N PHE A 58 -1.87 -1.73 1.44
CA PHE A 58 -2.45 -0.68 0.64
C PHE A 58 -2.83 0.49 1.52
N GLY A 59 -2.36 1.69 1.16
CA GLY A 59 -2.72 2.85 1.94
C GLY A 59 -2.04 4.14 1.52
N TYR A 60 -2.34 5.18 2.28
CA TYR A 60 -1.79 6.52 2.13
C TYR A 60 -0.44 6.59 2.82
N ILE A 61 0.59 7.04 2.09
CA ILE A 61 1.95 7.11 2.62
C ILE A 61 2.08 8.33 3.54
N LEU A 62 2.23 8.03 4.83
CA LEU A 62 2.40 9.05 5.87
C LEU A 62 3.87 9.45 6.04
N ALA A 63 4.77 8.49 5.89
CA ALA A 63 6.20 8.71 6.02
C ALA A 63 6.95 7.69 5.17
N HIS A 64 8.08 8.13 4.62
CA HIS A 64 8.97 7.29 3.82
C HIS A 64 10.42 7.66 4.14
N GLY A 65 11.26 6.66 4.23
CA GLY A 65 12.68 6.82 4.38
C GLY A 65 13.43 5.69 3.71
N ASP A 66 14.75 5.77 3.71
CA ASP A 66 15.60 4.73 3.15
C ASP A 66 16.69 4.33 4.14
N GLU A 67 17.64 3.51 3.73
CA GLU A 67 18.72 3.04 4.59
C GLU A 67 19.65 4.15 5.09
N TYR A 68 19.63 5.30 4.43
CA TYR A 68 20.45 6.47 4.80
C TYR A 68 19.67 7.52 5.57
N GLU A 69 18.36 7.52 5.45
CA GLU A 69 17.49 8.51 6.06
C GLU A 69 16.25 7.84 6.63
N CYS A 70 16.27 7.60 7.94
CA CYS A 70 15.12 7.02 8.63
C CYS A 70 13.92 7.95 8.56
N PRO A 71 12.72 7.42 8.36
CA PRO A 71 11.52 8.25 8.39
C PRO A 71 11.33 8.79 9.81
N THR A 72 11.40 10.10 9.93
CA THR A 72 11.22 10.79 11.22
C THR A 72 10.15 11.86 11.06
N GLY A 73 9.57 12.25 12.17
CA GLY A 73 8.58 13.32 12.19
C GLY A 73 7.38 12.96 13.03
N LYS A 74 6.37 13.80 12.89
CA LYS A 74 5.13 13.66 13.63
C LYS A 74 4.00 13.35 12.66
N ILE A 75 3.17 12.37 13.02
CA ILE A 75 1.97 12.02 12.27
C ILE A 75 0.80 12.29 13.20
N SER A 76 -0.11 13.18 12.80
CA SER A 76 -1.26 13.48 13.63
C SER A 76 -2.38 12.49 13.38
N ILE A 77 -3.14 12.19 14.43
CA ILE A 77 -4.33 11.35 14.33
C ILE A 77 -5.36 12.00 13.41
N SER A 78 -5.42 13.33 13.43
CA SER A 78 -6.29 14.11 12.54
C SER A 78 -5.98 13.82 11.07
N GLU A 79 -4.71 13.83 10.67
CA GLU A 79 -4.28 13.50 9.30
C GLU A 79 -4.70 12.09 8.92
N ILE A 80 -4.50 11.12 9.82
CA ILE A 80 -4.87 9.72 9.59
C ILE A 80 -6.37 9.61 9.30
N ASN A 81 -7.19 10.32 10.05
CA ASN A 81 -8.63 10.31 9.88
C ASN A 81 -9.07 11.03 8.60
N GLU A 82 -8.39 12.12 8.24
CA GLU A 82 -8.71 12.90 7.04
C GLU A 82 -8.46 12.12 5.75
N VAL A 83 -7.40 11.30 5.72
CA VAL A 83 -7.06 10.54 4.51
C VAL A 83 -7.86 9.25 4.35
N LYS A 84 -8.64 8.87 5.36
CA LYS A 84 -9.41 7.63 5.34
C LYS A 84 -10.32 7.52 4.13
N SER A 85 -11.02 8.59 3.78
CA SER A 85 -11.94 8.57 2.63
C SER A 85 -11.19 8.41 1.31
N GLN A 86 -10.00 8.97 1.18
CA GLN A 86 -9.17 8.76 -0.01
C GLN A 86 -8.77 7.30 -0.15
N VAL A 87 -8.37 6.68 0.95
CA VAL A 87 -7.99 5.26 0.99
C VAL A 87 -9.18 4.38 0.62
N GLU A 88 -10.35 4.67 1.19
CA GLU A 88 -11.57 3.92 0.90
C GLU A 88 -11.97 4.02 -0.57
N ASN A 89 -11.87 5.21 -1.16
CA ASN A 89 -12.20 5.42 -2.56
C ASN A 89 -11.25 4.66 -3.49
N LYS A 90 -9.96 4.71 -3.20
CA LYS A 90 -8.96 3.98 -3.98
C LYS A 90 -9.09 2.46 -3.80
N PHE A 91 -9.45 2.02 -2.62
CA PHE A 91 -9.75 0.61 -2.35
C PHE A 91 -10.92 0.13 -3.22
N GLN A 92 -11.96 0.94 -3.30
CA GLN A 92 -13.11 0.61 -4.16
C GLN A 92 -12.69 0.52 -5.63
N GLU A 93 -11.76 1.36 -6.08
CA GLU A 93 -11.21 1.25 -7.44
C GLU A 93 -10.51 -0.10 -7.66
N LEU A 94 -9.72 -0.57 -6.69
CA LEU A 94 -9.07 -1.87 -6.77
C LEU A 94 -10.08 -3.00 -6.92
N ILE A 95 -11.16 -2.94 -6.15
CA ILE A 95 -12.24 -3.93 -6.22
C ILE A 95 -12.93 -3.86 -7.58
N ASN A 96 -13.23 -2.67 -8.06
CA ASN A 96 -13.90 -2.45 -9.34
C ASN A 96 -13.06 -2.95 -10.52
N GLN A 97 -11.75 -2.86 -10.43
CA GLN A 97 -10.83 -3.36 -11.45
C GLN A 97 -10.61 -4.87 -11.34
N GLY A 98 -11.16 -5.51 -10.32
CA GLY A 98 -11.07 -6.95 -10.15
C GLY A 98 -9.77 -7.45 -9.52
N ALA A 99 -8.88 -6.56 -9.07
CA ALA A 99 -7.60 -6.95 -8.50
C ALA A 99 -7.73 -7.53 -7.10
N ILE A 100 -8.69 -7.03 -6.32
CA ILE A 100 -8.93 -7.42 -4.93
C ILE A 100 -10.35 -7.93 -4.79
N SER A 101 -10.51 -8.98 -4.02
CA SER A 101 -11.82 -9.61 -3.79
C SER A 101 -12.73 -8.69 -2.97
N GLU A 102 -13.92 -8.44 -3.48
CA GLU A 102 -14.95 -7.68 -2.78
C GLU A 102 -15.32 -8.33 -1.44
N GLY A 103 -15.26 -9.65 -1.36
CA GLY A 103 -15.57 -10.39 -0.14
C GLY A 103 -14.64 -10.09 1.03
N CYS A 104 -13.47 -9.53 0.77
CA CYS A 104 -12.53 -9.14 1.84
C CYS A 104 -12.89 -7.80 2.48
N LYS A 105 -13.68 -6.98 1.81
CA LYS A 105 -13.99 -5.62 2.26
C LYS A 105 -14.48 -5.52 3.71
N PRO A 106 -15.42 -6.37 4.19
CA PRO A 106 -15.88 -6.29 5.57
C PRO A 106 -14.88 -6.78 6.61
N TYR A 107 -13.81 -7.44 6.18
CA TYR A 107 -12.81 -8.04 7.07
C TYR A 107 -11.53 -7.24 7.21
N VAL A 108 -11.31 -6.23 6.35
CA VAL A 108 -10.11 -5.41 6.42
C VAL A 108 -10.29 -4.27 7.42
N LEU A 109 -9.22 -3.98 8.15
CA LEU A 109 -9.22 -2.97 9.18
C LEU A 109 -8.36 -1.79 8.75
N TYR A 110 -8.92 -0.59 8.84
CA TYR A 110 -8.15 0.63 8.61
C TYR A 110 -7.19 0.83 9.79
N GLN A 111 -5.89 0.85 9.51
CA GLN A 111 -4.86 0.84 10.54
C GLN A 111 -3.57 1.48 10.03
N ILE A 112 -2.64 1.68 10.93
CA ILE A 112 -1.28 2.12 10.58
C ILE A 112 -0.43 0.88 10.35
N LEU A 113 0.24 0.84 9.20
CA LEU A 113 1.18 -0.23 8.85
C LEU A 113 2.57 0.39 8.69
N ALA A 114 3.54 -0.20 9.35
CA ALA A 114 4.93 0.21 9.23
C ALA A 114 5.74 -0.99 8.76
N PHE A 115 6.49 -0.83 7.68
CA PHE A 115 7.17 -1.96 7.06
C PHE A 115 8.39 -1.51 6.26
N GLU A 116 9.21 -2.49 5.92
CA GLU A 116 10.39 -2.32 5.09
C GLU A 116 10.14 -3.02 3.74
N GLU A 117 10.54 -2.38 2.66
CA GLU A 117 10.58 -3.01 1.36
C GLU A 117 12.02 -3.09 0.88
N CYS A 118 12.43 -4.28 0.43
CA CYS A 118 13.72 -4.54 -0.16
C CYS A 118 13.58 -4.69 -1.67
N SER A 119 14.46 -4.07 -2.40
CA SER A 119 14.45 -4.18 -3.86
C SER A 119 15.87 -4.35 -4.41
#